data_2e953bd060bb264d81a1fcb3dda55ea8
#
_entry.id   2e953bd060bb264d81a1fcb3dda55ea8
#
_cell.length_a   1.000
_cell.length_b   1.000
_cell.length_c   1.000
_cell.angle_alpha   90.00
_cell.angle_beta   90.00
_cell.angle_gamma   90.00
#
_symmetry.space_group_name_H-M   'P 1'
#
loop_
_entity.id
_entity.type
_entity.pdbx_description
1 polymer ?
#
loop_
_entity_poly.entity_id
_entity_poly.type
_entity_poly.pdbx_seq_one_letter_code
_entity_poly.pdbx_strand_id
1 'polypeptide(L)'
;RRQRQMCIRDSHMDMNLNYSEDDSPLALKSDFILSLCELVIGGKEGLQPVDKTVIDRAVRNVYRPFLADPDPEKMPILGDLYNELLKQPEPEAARIAAALELYVSGSLNVFNHRTNVELNNRLVCFDIKQLGKQLKKLGMLIVQDQTWNRVTINRAEKKATRYYMDEFHLLLKEEQTAAYSVEIWKRFRKWGGIPTAITQNVKDLLASREVENIFENSDFVLMLNQAQGDRTILAKQLNISPQQMKYVTHTCLLYTSPS
;
A
#
# COMPACT_ATOMS: atom_id res chain seq x y z
N ARG A 1 -20.70 -15.45 10.72
CA ARG A 1 -19.65 -14.41 10.89
C ARG A 1 -19.87 -13.37 9.81
N ARG A 2 -20.29 -12.13 10.18
CA ARG A 2 -20.37 -11.03 9.23
C ARG A 2 -18.97 -10.73 8.75
N GLN A 3 -18.75 -10.83 7.44
CA GLN A 3 -17.50 -10.46 6.78
C GLN A 3 -17.34 -8.94 6.96
N ARG A 4 -16.34 -8.53 7.73
CA ARG A 4 -16.01 -7.11 7.90
C ARG A 4 -15.24 -6.68 6.66
N GLN A 5 -15.81 -5.78 5.89
CA GLN A 5 -15.23 -5.27 4.65
C GLN A 5 -14.63 -3.90 4.91
N MET A 6 -13.39 -3.74 4.49
CA MET A 6 -12.67 -2.48 4.55
C MET A 6 -12.70 -1.83 3.16
N CYS A 7 -13.14 -0.61 3.09
CA CYS A 7 -13.28 0.15 1.84
C CYS A 7 -12.26 1.27 1.74
N ILE A 8 -12.18 1.88 0.56
CA ILE A 8 -11.35 3.04 0.22
C ILE A 8 -11.70 4.30 1.07
N ARG A 9 -12.73 4.22 1.90
CA ARG A 9 -13.45 5.32 2.53
C ARG A 9 -12.77 6.03 3.71
N ASP A 10 -11.91 5.39 4.52
CA ASP A 10 -11.55 5.94 5.83
C ASP A 10 -10.36 6.93 5.81
N SER A 11 -10.33 7.80 4.82
CA SER A 11 -9.44 8.95 4.85
C SER A 11 -10.10 10.11 5.58
N HIS A 12 -9.83 10.28 6.87
CA HIS A 12 -9.96 11.60 7.48
C HIS A 12 -8.93 12.49 6.78
N MET A 13 -9.37 13.16 5.70
CA MET A 13 -8.62 14.26 5.12
C MET A 13 -8.71 15.42 6.11
N ASP A 14 -7.71 15.53 7.00
CA ASP A 14 -7.62 16.70 7.86
C ASP A 14 -7.13 17.87 7.02
N MET A 15 -8.08 18.69 6.55
CA MET A 15 -7.84 19.87 5.72
C MET A 15 -7.13 20.99 6.49
N ASN A 16 -6.96 20.84 7.82
CA ASN A 16 -6.33 21.85 8.69
C ASN A 16 -4.82 21.67 8.87
N LEU A 17 -4.23 20.60 8.32
CA LEU A 17 -2.78 20.41 8.36
C LEU A 17 -2.11 21.21 7.23
N ASN A 18 -1.04 21.93 7.54
CA ASN A 18 -0.18 22.56 6.54
C ASN A 18 0.57 21.49 5.76
N TYR A 19 -0.02 21.05 4.66
CA TYR A 19 0.64 20.18 3.69
C TYR A 19 1.51 21.03 2.76
N SER A 20 2.68 20.51 2.35
CA SER A 20 3.35 20.97 1.14
C SER A 20 2.48 20.64 -0.08
N GLU A 21 2.67 21.29 -1.21
CA GLU A 21 1.89 21.02 -2.43
C GLU A 21 1.96 19.53 -2.82
N ASP A 22 3.13 18.89 -2.64
CA ASP A 22 3.35 17.46 -2.93
C ASP A 22 2.71 16.52 -1.89
N ASP A 23 2.38 17.02 -0.70
CA ASP A 23 1.77 16.24 0.38
C ASP A 23 0.25 16.49 0.49
N SER A 24 -0.38 17.13 -0.50
CA SER A 24 -1.81 17.39 -0.44
C SER A 24 -2.62 16.09 -0.34
N PRO A 25 -3.68 16.03 0.49
CA PRO A 25 -4.50 14.82 0.66
C PRO A 25 -5.04 14.26 -0.66
N LEU A 26 -5.36 15.15 -1.60
CA LEU A 26 -5.87 14.77 -2.92
C LEU A 26 -4.77 14.16 -3.80
N ALA A 27 -3.53 14.69 -3.77
CA ALA A 27 -2.41 14.11 -4.50
C ALA A 27 -2.11 12.69 -4.00
N LEU A 28 -2.04 12.50 -2.67
CA LEU A 28 -1.85 11.19 -2.06
C LEU A 28 -2.95 10.19 -2.44
N LYS A 29 -4.19 10.66 -2.51
CA LYS A 29 -5.31 9.82 -2.91
C LYS A 29 -5.26 9.49 -4.40
N SER A 30 -4.82 10.42 -5.25
CA SER A 30 -4.57 10.17 -6.67
C SER A 30 -3.49 9.10 -6.87
N ASP A 31 -2.36 9.21 -6.16
CA ASP A 31 -1.27 8.22 -6.21
C ASP A 31 -1.75 6.83 -5.76
N PHE A 32 -2.56 6.77 -4.72
CA PHE A 32 -3.18 5.52 -4.27
C PHE A 32 -4.07 4.91 -5.35
N ILE A 33 -4.96 5.70 -5.95
CA ILE A 33 -5.87 5.22 -7.00
C ILE A 33 -5.11 4.83 -8.28
N LEU A 34 -4.06 5.56 -8.65
CA LEU A 34 -3.17 5.17 -9.74
C LEU A 34 -2.54 3.81 -9.49
N SER A 35 -2.02 3.57 -8.29
CA SER A 35 -1.44 2.28 -7.89
C SER A 35 -2.49 1.15 -7.89
N LEU A 36 -3.71 1.45 -7.46
CA LEU A 36 -4.83 0.51 -7.50
C LEU A 36 -5.17 0.14 -8.95
N CYS A 37 -5.30 1.15 -9.82
CA CYS A 37 -5.59 0.93 -11.24
C CYS A 37 -4.47 0.15 -11.93
N GLU A 38 -3.20 0.39 -11.59
CA GLU A 38 -2.10 -0.39 -12.14
C GLU A 38 -2.18 -1.87 -11.77
N LEU A 39 -2.50 -2.19 -10.52
CA LEU A 39 -2.71 -3.58 -10.08
C LEU A 39 -3.85 -4.29 -10.83
N VAL A 40 -4.87 -3.53 -11.23
CA VAL A 40 -6.08 -4.06 -11.87
C VAL A 40 -5.91 -4.15 -13.40
N ILE A 41 -5.27 -3.15 -14.02
CA ILE A 41 -5.31 -2.90 -15.46
C ILE A 41 -3.92 -2.95 -16.10
N GLY A 42 -2.88 -2.56 -15.35
CA GLY A 42 -1.55 -2.25 -15.90
C GLY A 42 -0.86 -3.39 -16.65
N GLY A 43 -1.18 -4.65 -16.31
CA GLY A 43 -0.56 -5.82 -16.95
C GLY A 43 0.97 -5.78 -16.86
N LYS A 44 1.66 -6.17 -17.95
CA LYS A 44 3.14 -6.17 -18.00
C LYS A 44 3.74 -4.80 -18.35
N GLU A 45 2.98 -3.94 -19.00
CA GLU A 45 3.45 -2.64 -19.52
C GLU A 45 3.13 -1.47 -18.59
N GLY A 46 2.37 -1.72 -17.53
CA GLY A 46 1.90 -0.68 -16.61
C GLY A 46 0.86 0.27 -17.23
N LEU A 47 0.52 1.32 -16.49
CA LEU A 47 -0.37 2.38 -16.97
C LEU A 47 0.38 3.32 -17.92
N GLN A 48 -0.20 3.56 -19.08
CA GLN A 48 0.34 4.52 -20.03
C GLN A 48 0.08 5.97 -19.56
N PRO A 49 0.84 6.97 -20.07
CA PRO A 49 0.69 8.37 -19.64
C PRO A 49 -0.73 8.91 -19.78
N VAL A 50 -1.45 8.52 -20.85
CA VAL A 50 -2.84 8.92 -21.07
C VAL A 50 -3.75 8.30 -20.01
N ASP A 51 -3.55 7.03 -19.67
CA ASP A 51 -4.31 6.35 -18.61
C ASP A 51 -4.17 7.09 -17.27
N LYS A 52 -2.94 7.47 -16.91
CA LYS A 52 -2.67 8.21 -15.67
C LYS A 52 -3.40 9.55 -15.64
N THR A 53 -3.41 10.28 -16.77
CA THR A 53 -4.11 11.57 -16.89
C THR A 53 -5.61 11.41 -16.74
N VAL A 54 -6.20 10.40 -17.39
CA VAL A 54 -7.64 10.11 -17.34
C VAL A 54 -8.06 9.72 -15.92
N ILE A 55 -7.29 8.86 -15.26
CA ILE A 55 -7.54 8.42 -13.87
C ILE A 55 -7.43 9.62 -12.91
N ASP A 56 -6.37 10.42 -12.99
CA ASP A 56 -6.18 11.58 -12.12
C ASP A 56 -7.31 12.59 -12.26
N ARG A 57 -7.77 12.87 -13.49
CA ARG A 57 -8.93 13.72 -13.76
C ARG A 57 -10.19 13.16 -13.10
N ALA A 58 -10.43 11.86 -13.24
CA ALA A 58 -11.59 11.19 -12.64
C ALA A 58 -11.54 11.30 -11.11
N VAL A 59 -10.38 11.06 -10.49
CA VAL A 59 -10.18 11.20 -9.04
C VAL A 59 -10.52 12.60 -8.58
N ARG A 60 -9.98 13.63 -9.23
CA ARG A 60 -10.28 15.02 -8.87
C ARG A 60 -11.77 15.36 -8.96
N ASN A 61 -12.44 14.88 -10.00
CA ASN A 61 -13.87 15.12 -10.19
C ASN A 61 -14.71 14.43 -9.11
N VAL A 62 -14.39 13.18 -8.79
CA VAL A 62 -15.14 12.38 -7.81
C VAL A 62 -14.96 12.93 -6.38
N TYR A 63 -13.77 13.44 -6.05
CA TYR A 63 -13.51 14.02 -4.73
C TYR A 63 -13.97 15.46 -4.55
N ARG A 64 -14.31 16.17 -5.65
CA ARG A 64 -14.74 17.59 -5.59
C ARG A 64 -15.92 17.83 -4.65
N PRO A 65 -17.02 17.03 -4.67
CA PRO A 65 -18.14 17.23 -3.75
C PRO A 65 -17.74 17.05 -2.28
N PHE A 66 -16.89 16.06 -1.99
CA PHE A 66 -16.36 15.81 -0.64
C PHE A 66 -15.47 16.96 -0.17
N LEU A 67 -14.60 17.49 -1.03
CA LEU A 67 -13.71 18.61 -0.69
C LEU A 67 -14.47 19.91 -0.44
N ALA A 68 -15.61 20.11 -1.11
CA ALA A 68 -16.47 21.28 -0.92
C ALA A 68 -17.26 21.24 0.40
N ASP A 69 -17.64 20.05 0.83
CA ASP A 69 -18.40 19.83 2.07
C ASP A 69 -18.01 18.45 2.64
N PRO A 70 -16.99 18.41 3.54
CA PRO A 70 -16.44 17.17 4.09
C PRO A 70 -17.44 16.44 4.99
N ASP A 71 -18.20 15.54 4.40
CA ASP A 71 -19.14 14.65 5.07
C ASP A 71 -18.72 13.19 4.80
N PRO A 72 -18.56 12.35 5.82
CA PRO A 72 -18.27 10.94 5.65
C PRO A 72 -19.21 10.21 4.67
N GLU A 73 -20.47 10.61 4.58
CA GLU A 73 -21.44 10.03 3.64
C GLU A 73 -21.17 10.43 2.17
N LYS A 74 -20.42 11.51 1.93
CA LYS A 74 -20.02 11.99 0.60
C LYS A 74 -18.69 11.43 0.13
N MET A 75 -17.99 10.67 0.99
CA MET A 75 -16.72 10.04 0.61
C MET A 75 -16.94 9.06 -0.55
N PRO A 76 -16.20 9.23 -1.66
CA PRO A 76 -16.34 8.38 -2.85
C PRO A 76 -15.99 6.91 -2.59
N ILE A 77 -16.64 6.02 -3.32
CA ILE A 77 -16.31 4.60 -3.42
C ILE A 77 -15.80 4.27 -4.82
N LEU A 78 -15.33 3.05 -5.03
CA LEU A 78 -14.80 2.62 -6.33
C LEU A 78 -15.84 2.74 -7.47
N GLY A 79 -17.13 2.53 -7.15
CA GLY A 79 -18.23 2.71 -8.10
C GLY A 79 -18.41 4.14 -8.59
N ASP A 80 -18.09 5.14 -7.75
CA ASP A 80 -18.15 6.55 -8.17
C ASP A 80 -17.05 6.86 -9.17
N LEU A 81 -15.84 6.32 -8.95
CA LEU A 81 -14.73 6.41 -9.91
C LEU A 81 -15.09 5.75 -11.26
N TYR A 82 -15.66 4.55 -11.20
CA TYR A 82 -16.14 3.83 -12.40
C TYR A 82 -17.13 4.66 -13.20
N ASN A 83 -18.15 5.21 -12.54
CA ASN A 83 -19.17 6.04 -13.18
C ASN A 83 -18.58 7.34 -13.75
N GLU A 84 -17.57 7.91 -13.12
CA GLU A 84 -16.91 9.12 -13.63
C GLU A 84 -16.04 8.82 -14.85
N LEU A 85 -15.37 7.66 -14.87
CA LEU A 85 -14.60 7.21 -16.04
C LEU A 85 -15.52 7.01 -17.27
N LEU A 86 -16.72 6.45 -17.08
CA LEU A 86 -17.69 6.26 -18.17
C LEU A 86 -18.19 7.58 -18.80
N LYS A 87 -18.07 8.71 -18.10
CA LYS A 87 -18.45 10.04 -18.63
C LYS A 87 -17.36 10.68 -19.50
N GLN A 88 -16.14 10.19 -19.43
CA GLN A 88 -15.02 10.76 -20.17
C GLN A 88 -15.02 10.27 -21.62
N PRO A 89 -14.69 11.14 -22.60
CA PRO A 89 -14.78 10.81 -24.02
C PRO A 89 -13.63 9.93 -24.54
N GLU A 90 -12.53 9.82 -23.79
CA GLU A 90 -11.35 9.09 -24.22
C GLU A 90 -11.60 7.57 -24.22
N PRO A 91 -11.16 6.83 -25.26
CA PRO A 91 -11.31 5.38 -25.32
C PRO A 91 -10.57 4.66 -24.18
N GLU A 92 -9.49 5.25 -23.67
CA GLU A 92 -8.76 4.78 -22.51
C GLU A 92 -9.66 4.76 -21.27
N ALA A 93 -10.51 5.77 -21.09
CA ALA A 93 -11.44 5.82 -19.95
C ALA A 93 -12.44 4.66 -19.99
N ALA A 94 -13.00 4.36 -21.16
CA ALA A 94 -13.90 3.22 -21.35
C ALA A 94 -13.18 1.88 -21.09
N ARG A 95 -11.93 1.73 -21.53
CA ARG A 95 -11.10 0.55 -21.32
C ARG A 95 -10.80 0.37 -19.82
N ILE A 96 -10.45 1.44 -19.11
CA ILE A 96 -10.17 1.43 -17.67
C ILE A 96 -11.47 1.07 -16.91
N ALA A 97 -12.59 1.69 -17.25
CA ALA A 97 -13.87 1.39 -16.64
C ALA A 97 -14.26 -0.10 -16.84
N ALA A 98 -14.14 -0.63 -18.06
CA ALA A 98 -14.42 -2.05 -18.33
C ALA A 98 -13.56 -3.00 -17.49
N ALA A 99 -12.29 -2.68 -17.22
CA ALA A 99 -11.43 -3.47 -16.35
C ALA A 99 -11.81 -3.35 -14.87
N LEU A 100 -12.27 -2.18 -14.43
CA LEU A 100 -12.76 -1.94 -13.07
C LEU A 100 -14.12 -2.60 -12.79
N GLU A 101 -14.92 -2.89 -13.80
CA GLU A 101 -16.26 -3.45 -13.65
C GLU A 101 -16.26 -4.74 -12.81
N LEU A 102 -15.25 -5.58 -12.97
CA LEU A 102 -15.06 -6.81 -12.18
C LEU A 102 -15.02 -6.54 -10.68
N TYR A 103 -14.46 -5.39 -10.28
CA TYR A 103 -14.28 -4.97 -8.89
C TYR A 103 -15.40 -4.06 -8.36
N VAL A 104 -16.24 -3.56 -9.25
CA VAL A 104 -17.37 -2.66 -8.91
C VAL A 104 -18.68 -3.44 -8.81
N SER A 105 -19.04 -4.18 -9.85
CA SER A 105 -20.30 -4.93 -9.97
C SER A 105 -20.10 -6.43 -10.21
N GLY A 106 -18.87 -6.84 -10.55
CA GLY A 106 -18.53 -8.23 -10.82
C GLY A 106 -18.22 -9.06 -9.56
N SER A 107 -17.65 -10.24 -9.75
CA SER A 107 -17.39 -11.23 -8.69
C SER A 107 -16.33 -10.82 -7.67
N LEU A 108 -15.55 -9.78 -7.93
CA LEU A 108 -14.49 -9.26 -7.06
C LEU A 108 -14.86 -7.92 -6.38
N ASN A 109 -16.14 -7.60 -6.27
CA ASN A 109 -16.65 -6.32 -5.75
C ASN A 109 -16.50 -6.12 -4.23
N VAL A 110 -15.65 -6.92 -3.57
CA VAL A 110 -15.44 -6.92 -2.10
C VAL A 110 -15.07 -5.54 -1.55
N PHE A 111 -14.39 -4.71 -2.34
CA PHE A 111 -13.92 -3.40 -1.94
C PHE A 111 -14.83 -2.23 -2.40
N ASN A 112 -15.90 -2.52 -3.14
CA ASN A 112 -16.84 -1.50 -3.61
C ASN A 112 -17.99 -1.27 -2.63
N HIS A 113 -17.67 -1.10 -1.35
CA HIS A 113 -18.64 -0.87 -0.30
C HIS A 113 -18.13 0.21 0.65
N ARG A 114 -19.03 0.86 1.36
CA ARG A 114 -18.64 1.76 2.43
C ARG A 114 -18.05 0.94 3.59
N THR A 115 -17.00 1.46 4.23
CA THR A 115 -16.35 0.83 5.35
C THR A 115 -17.33 0.62 6.50
N ASN A 116 -17.40 -0.60 7.00
CA ASN A 116 -18.22 -1.02 8.14
C ASN A 116 -17.38 -1.45 9.35
N VAL A 117 -16.10 -1.07 9.37
CA VAL A 117 -15.13 -1.43 10.41
C VAL A 117 -14.68 -0.17 11.14
N GLU A 118 -14.82 -0.18 12.46
CA GLU A 118 -14.22 0.83 13.32
C GLU A 118 -12.74 0.49 13.58
N LEU A 119 -11.83 1.36 13.20
CA LEU A 119 -10.38 1.19 13.36
C LEU A 119 -9.82 2.00 14.54
N ASN A 120 -10.64 2.29 15.55
CA ASN A 120 -10.25 3.14 16.68
C ASN A 120 -9.43 2.41 17.75
N ASN A 121 -9.18 1.12 17.58
CA ASN A 121 -8.39 0.33 18.51
C ASN A 121 -6.90 0.69 18.43
N ARG A 122 -6.22 0.63 19.59
CA ARG A 122 -4.77 0.83 19.69
C ARG A 122 -3.97 -0.23 18.93
N LEU A 123 -4.47 -1.45 18.88
CA LEU A 123 -3.90 -2.58 18.13
C LEU A 123 -4.93 -3.06 17.11
N VAL A 124 -4.55 -3.03 15.84
CA VAL A 124 -5.37 -3.49 14.73
C VAL A 124 -4.58 -4.50 13.93
N CYS A 125 -5.18 -5.61 13.59
CA CYS A 125 -4.62 -6.63 12.70
C CYS A 125 -5.56 -6.83 11.51
N PHE A 126 -5.01 -6.67 10.31
CA PHE A 126 -5.73 -6.92 9.06
C PHE A 126 -5.37 -8.32 8.57
N ASP A 127 -6.27 -9.29 8.75
CA ASP A 127 -6.11 -10.61 8.17
C ASP A 127 -6.59 -10.62 6.72
N ILE A 128 -5.63 -10.61 5.80
CA ILE A 128 -5.87 -10.69 4.35
C ILE A 128 -5.67 -12.10 3.78
N LYS A 129 -5.49 -13.11 4.63
CA LYS A 129 -5.23 -14.50 4.21
C LYS A 129 -6.39 -15.08 3.39
N GLN A 130 -7.62 -14.69 3.71
CA GLN A 130 -8.82 -15.16 3.00
C GLN A 130 -9.05 -14.46 1.66
N LEU A 131 -8.35 -13.37 1.38
CA LEU A 131 -8.37 -12.76 0.06
C LEU A 131 -7.63 -13.68 -0.91
N GLY A 132 -8.29 -14.16 -1.95
CA GLY A 132 -7.66 -14.95 -3.02
C GLY A 132 -6.47 -14.23 -3.65
N LYS A 133 -5.65 -14.96 -4.42
CA LYS A 133 -4.41 -14.40 -5.02
C LYS A 133 -4.61 -13.06 -5.75
N GLN A 134 -5.75 -12.89 -6.42
CA GLN A 134 -6.08 -11.67 -7.17
C GLN A 134 -6.32 -10.45 -6.28
N LEU A 135 -6.95 -10.65 -5.12
CA LEU A 135 -7.30 -9.56 -4.21
C LEU A 135 -6.23 -9.30 -3.15
N LYS A 136 -5.26 -10.22 -2.96
CA LYS A 136 -4.27 -10.08 -1.88
C LYS A 136 -3.44 -8.81 -2.00
N LYS A 137 -2.89 -8.53 -3.19
CA LYS A 137 -2.10 -7.32 -3.43
C LYS A 137 -2.94 -6.04 -3.26
N LEU A 138 -4.16 -6.05 -3.80
CA LEU A 138 -5.10 -4.95 -3.66
C LEU A 138 -5.45 -4.72 -2.18
N GLY A 139 -5.70 -5.78 -1.43
CA GLY A 139 -5.91 -5.69 0.02
C GLY A 139 -4.73 -5.11 0.78
N MET A 140 -3.49 -5.50 0.42
CA MET A 140 -2.27 -4.92 1.02
C MET A 140 -2.17 -3.42 0.72
N LEU A 141 -2.44 -3.00 -0.51
CA LEU A 141 -2.43 -1.61 -0.91
C LEU A 141 -3.46 -0.78 -0.13
N ILE A 142 -4.69 -1.30 0.03
CA ILE A 142 -5.75 -0.65 0.81
C ILE A 142 -5.34 -0.55 2.29
N VAL A 143 -4.77 -1.60 2.87
CA VAL A 143 -4.26 -1.56 4.26
C VAL A 143 -3.18 -0.51 4.43
N GLN A 144 -2.30 -0.36 3.43
CA GLN A 144 -1.25 0.67 3.45
C GLN A 144 -1.83 2.08 3.44
N ASP A 145 -2.83 2.36 2.60
CA ASP A 145 -3.55 3.64 2.57
C ASP A 145 -4.26 3.92 3.90
N GLN A 146 -4.95 2.93 4.47
CA GLN A 146 -5.60 3.05 5.77
C GLN A 146 -4.60 3.32 6.91
N THR A 147 -3.44 2.67 6.87
CA THR A 147 -2.40 2.92 7.86
C THR A 147 -1.82 4.31 7.73
N TRP A 148 -1.65 4.81 6.49
CA TRP A 148 -1.23 6.19 6.26
C TRP A 148 -2.21 7.18 6.87
N ASN A 149 -3.51 6.99 6.68
CA ASN A 149 -4.54 7.82 7.31
C ASN A 149 -4.43 7.81 8.85
N ARG A 150 -4.15 6.64 9.44
CA ARG A 150 -3.94 6.54 10.89
C ARG A 150 -2.67 7.29 11.34
N VAL A 151 -1.61 7.24 10.55
CA VAL A 151 -0.38 8.00 10.83
C VAL A 151 -0.66 9.50 10.86
N THR A 152 -1.43 10.02 9.90
CA THR A 152 -1.78 11.44 9.84
C THR A 152 -2.60 11.89 11.05
N ILE A 153 -3.62 11.11 11.44
CA ILE A 153 -4.44 11.39 12.62
C ILE A 153 -3.58 11.34 13.90
N ASN A 154 -2.80 10.28 14.07
CA ASN A 154 -1.98 10.10 15.27
C ASN A 154 -0.89 11.18 15.40
N ARG A 155 -0.37 11.69 14.27
CA ARG A 155 0.58 12.81 14.28
C ARG A 155 -0.02 14.06 14.92
N ALA A 156 -1.26 14.40 14.57
CA ALA A 156 -1.96 15.54 15.18
C ALA A 156 -2.07 15.38 16.71
N GLU A 157 -2.22 14.15 17.18
CA GLU A 157 -2.26 13.78 18.59
C GLU A 157 -0.87 13.53 19.22
N LYS A 158 0.23 13.74 18.48
CA LYS A 158 1.62 13.45 18.90
C LYS A 158 1.85 11.99 19.29
N LYS A 159 1.16 11.07 18.65
CA LYS A 159 1.27 9.61 18.87
C LYS A 159 2.05 8.97 17.72
N ALA A 160 2.99 8.07 18.03
CA ALA A 160 3.66 7.27 17.02
C ALA A 160 2.75 6.13 16.54
N THR A 161 2.86 5.79 15.25
CA THR A 161 2.17 4.65 14.64
C THR A 161 3.17 3.62 14.18
N ARG A 162 3.02 2.37 14.62
CA ARG A 162 3.83 1.24 14.16
C ARG A 162 3.04 0.44 13.13
N TYR A 163 3.65 0.17 11.99
CA TYR A 163 3.04 -0.58 10.91
C TYR A 163 3.92 -1.76 10.50
N TYR A 164 3.42 -2.96 10.67
CA TYR A 164 4.11 -4.21 10.31
C TYR A 164 3.46 -4.79 9.06
N MET A 165 4.27 -5.02 8.02
CA MET A 165 3.83 -5.56 6.73
C MET A 165 4.49 -6.90 6.49
N ASP A 166 3.73 -7.98 6.57
CA ASP A 166 4.19 -9.30 6.16
C ASP A 166 4.09 -9.47 4.64
N GLU A 167 4.99 -10.27 4.07
CA GLU A 167 5.09 -10.51 2.62
C GLU A 167 5.23 -9.21 1.79
N PHE A 168 5.96 -8.23 2.31
CA PHE A 168 6.10 -6.90 1.72
C PHE A 168 6.57 -6.92 0.26
N HIS A 169 7.39 -7.91 -0.14
CA HIS A 169 7.86 -8.08 -1.52
C HIS A 169 6.72 -8.13 -2.55
N LEU A 170 5.49 -8.47 -2.15
CA LEU A 170 4.34 -8.50 -3.05
C LEU A 170 3.93 -7.12 -3.55
N LEU A 171 4.19 -6.06 -2.78
CA LEU A 171 3.92 -4.67 -3.16
C LEU A 171 4.98 -4.08 -4.09
N LEU A 172 6.13 -4.76 -4.23
CA LEU A 172 7.24 -4.27 -5.01
C LEU A 172 7.34 -4.88 -6.41
N LYS A 173 6.36 -5.70 -6.81
CA LYS A 173 6.37 -6.41 -8.11
C LYS A 173 5.96 -5.52 -9.27
N GLU A 174 5.04 -4.60 -9.06
CA GLU A 174 4.55 -3.63 -10.03
C GLU A 174 5.19 -2.26 -9.75
N GLU A 175 5.62 -1.57 -10.80
CA GLU A 175 6.41 -0.34 -10.71
C GLU A 175 5.68 0.77 -9.93
N GLN A 176 4.43 1.06 -10.30
CA GLN A 176 3.64 2.12 -9.65
C GLN A 176 3.36 1.80 -8.18
N THR A 177 3.06 0.54 -7.87
CA THR A 177 2.80 0.10 -6.49
C THR A 177 4.07 0.13 -5.65
N ALA A 178 5.21 -0.22 -6.24
CA ALA A 178 6.52 -0.11 -5.61
C ALA A 178 6.85 1.35 -5.30
N ALA A 179 6.71 2.25 -6.28
CA ALA A 179 6.95 3.68 -6.12
C ALA A 179 6.05 4.27 -5.02
N TYR A 180 4.75 3.97 -5.03
CA TYR A 180 3.83 4.39 -3.99
C TYR A 180 4.24 3.86 -2.60
N SER A 181 4.62 2.59 -2.50
CA SER A 181 5.03 1.97 -1.23
C SER A 181 6.30 2.61 -0.65
N VAL A 182 7.27 2.93 -1.50
CA VAL A 182 8.50 3.63 -1.09
C VAL A 182 8.22 5.06 -0.67
N GLU A 183 7.36 5.77 -1.38
CA GLU A 183 6.97 7.13 -1.02
C GLU A 183 6.26 7.17 0.34
N ILE A 184 5.33 6.27 0.57
CA ILE A 184 4.69 6.12 1.89
C ILE A 184 5.71 5.76 2.97
N TRP A 185 6.71 4.91 2.68
CA TRP A 185 7.79 4.58 3.60
C TRP A 185 8.57 5.82 4.06
N LYS A 186 9.00 6.65 3.11
CA LYS A 186 9.69 7.92 3.38
C LYS A 186 8.84 8.89 4.21
N ARG A 187 7.55 8.98 3.87
CA ARG A 187 6.59 9.85 4.57
C ARG A 187 6.32 9.38 5.99
N PHE A 188 6.19 8.10 6.23
CA PHE A 188 6.02 7.56 7.59
C PHE A 188 7.06 8.09 8.55
N ARG A 189 8.33 8.10 8.16
CA ARG A 189 9.42 8.60 8.97
C ARG A 189 9.23 10.08 9.37
N LYS A 190 8.84 10.93 8.42
CA LYS A 190 8.58 12.36 8.69
C LYS A 190 7.35 12.59 9.57
N TRP A 191 6.40 11.66 9.56
CA TRP A 191 5.09 11.82 10.17
C TRP A 191 4.90 11.01 11.46
N GLY A 192 5.98 10.47 12.04
CA GLY A 192 5.94 9.70 13.28
C GLY A 192 5.43 8.27 13.11
N GLY A 193 5.42 7.77 11.88
CA GLY A 193 5.18 6.38 11.55
C GLY A 193 6.48 5.57 11.60
N ILE A 194 6.39 4.32 12.02
CA ILE A 194 7.50 3.36 12.08
C ILE A 194 7.10 2.14 11.24
N PRO A 195 7.41 2.16 9.93
CA PRO A 195 7.12 1.02 9.06
C PRO A 195 8.13 -0.10 9.30
N THR A 196 7.66 -1.34 9.25
CA THR A 196 8.47 -2.55 9.37
C THR A 196 8.05 -3.52 8.28
N ALA A 197 8.92 -3.74 7.30
CA ALA A 197 8.71 -4.72 6.24
C ALA A 197 9.23 -6.09 6.69
N ILE A 198 8.43 -7.12 6.48
CA ILE A 198 8.77 -8.51 6.76
C ILE A 198 8.68 -9.27 5.45
N THR A 199 9.69 -10.05 5.13
CA THR A 199 9.69 -10.90 3.95
C THR A 199 10.52 -12.16 4.17
N GLN A 200 10.09 -13.24 3.56
CA GLN A 200 10.86 -14.49 3.46
C GLN A 200 11.53 -14.61 2.09
N ASN A 201 11.13 -13.80 1.11
CA ASN A 201 11.62 -13.86 -0.26
C ASN A 201 12.57 -12.71 -0.57
N VAL A 202 13.83 -12.90 -0.23
CA VAL A 202 14.89 -11.91 -0.44
C VAL A 202 15.12 -11.64 -1.93
N LYS A 203 15.05 -12.65 -2.79
CA LYS A 203 15.27 -12.50 -4.24
C LYS A 203 14.23 -11.61 -4.89
N ASP A 204 12.94 -11.85 -4.59
CA ASP A 204 11.86 -11.01 -5.10
C ASP A 204 11.94 -9.59 -4.55
N LEU A 205 12.35 -9.44 -3.28
CA LEU A 205 12.58 -8.13 -2.68
C LEU A 205 13.65 -7.36 -3.46
N LEU A 206 14.82 -7.95 -3.64
CA LEU A 206 15.98 -7.32 -4.29
C LEU A 206 15.85 -7.20 -5.82
N ALA A 207 14.86 -7.81 -6.44
CA ALA A 207 14.55 -7.63 -7.86
C ALA A 207 13.94 -6.25 -8.17
N SER A 208 13.36 -5.57 -7.18
CA SER A 208 12.83 -4.22 -7.33
C SER A 208 13.93 -3.18 -7.18
N ARG A 209 14.01 -2.23 -8.11
CA ARG A 209 14.92 -1.07 -8.03
C ARG A 209 14.63 -0.18 -6.83
N GLU A 210 13.39 -0.15 -6.39
CA GLU A 210 12.93 0.68 -5.27
C GLU A 210 13.40 0.17 -3.90
N VAL A 211 13.89 -1.06 -3.82
CA VAL A 211 14.37 -1.66 -2.57
C VAL A 211 15.58 -0.93 -1.98
N GLU A 212 16.48 -0.41 -2.81
CA GLU A 212 17.62 0.37 -2.34
C GLU A 212 17.16 1.57 -1.52
N ASN A 213 16.14 2.27 -2.00
CA ASN A 213 15.52 3.38 -1.27
C ASN A 213 14.98 2.96 0.11
N ILE A 214 14.43 1.75 0.22
CA ILE A 214 13.90 1.24 1.49
C ILE A 214 15.04 0.93 2.46
N PHE A 215 16.12 0.28 2.00
CA PHE A 215 17.30 0.02 2.83
C PHE A 215 17.97 1.31 3.32
N GLU A 216 18.16 2.29 2.44
CA GLU A 216 18.74 3.59 2.79
C GLU A 216 17.90 4.37 3.81
N ASN A 217 16.60 4.17 3.80
CA ASN A 217 15.66 4.80 4.73
C ASN A 217 15.28 3.91 5.93
N SER A 218 15.95 2.79 6.13
CA SER A 218 15.72 1.87 7.25
C SER A 218 16.82 2.03 8.29
N ASP A 219 16.45 2.34 9.53
CA ASP A 219 17.39 2.48 10.64
C ASP A 219 17.90 1.12 11.14
N PHE A 220 17.11 0.04 10.92
CA PHE A 220 17.42 -1.31 11.38
C PHE A 220 17.08 -2.34 10.30
N VAL A 221 18.00 -3.30 10.12
CA VAL A 221 17.79 -4.50 9.32
C VAL A 221 17.99 -5.72 10.20
N LEU A 222 16.91 -6.46 10.47
CA LEU A 222 16.96 -7.69 11.24
C LEU A 222 17.00 -8.89 10.29
N MET A 223 18.09 -9.64 10.31
CA MET A 223 18.23 -10.87 9.54
C MET A 223 18.15 -12.08 10.46
N LEU A 224 17.17 -12.93 10.18
CA LEU A 224 17.10 -14.27 10.74
C LEU A 224 17.93 -15.24 9.89
N ASN A 225 17.94 -16.51 10.23
CA ASN A 225 18.68 -17.53 9.48
C ASN A 225 18.21 -17.57 8.02
N GLN A 226 19.15 -17.43 7.09
CA GLN A 226 18.89 -17.35 5.65
C GLN A 226 19.48 -18.55 4.91
N ALA A 227 18.85 -18.93 3.79
CA ALA A 227 19.41 -19.92 2.86
C ALA A 227 20.76 -19.43 2.29
N GLN A 228 21.65 -20.36 1.94
CA GLN A 228 23.03 -20.02 1.52
C GLN A 228 23.08 -19.05 0.33
N GLY A 229 22.19 -19.21 -0.66
CA GLY A 229 22.12 -18.31 -1.83
C GLY A 229 21.71 -16.89 -1.46
N ASP A 230 20.76 -16.74 -0.55
CA ASP A 230 20.24 -15.44 -0.13
C ASP A 230 21.25 -14.68 0.75
N ARG A 231 22.03 -15.41 1.55
CA ARG A 231 23.12 -14.83 2.38
C ARG A 231 24.14 -14.08 1.54
N THR A 232 24.57 -14.66 0.42
CA THR A 232 25.59 -14.05 -0.45
C THR A 232 25.06 -12.75 -1.07
N ILE A 233 23.80 -12.74 -1.48
CA ILE A 233 23.15 -11.57 -2.07
C ILE A 233 23.01 -10.46 -1.00
N LEU A 234 22.50 -10.80 0.19
CA LEU A 234 22.33 -9.85 1.29
C LEU A 234 23.68 -9.31 1.79
N ALA A 235 24.71 -10.17 1.88
CA ALA A 235 26.04 -9.73 2.28
C ALA A 235 26.60 -8.66 1.35
N LYS A 236 26.41 -8.83 0.04
CA LYS A 236 26.83 -7.85 -0.95
C LYS A 236 26.04 -6.55 -0.86
N GLN A 237 24.70 -6.65 -0.76
CA GLN A 237 23.80 -5.48 -0.73
C GLN A 237 24.00 -4.63 0.54
N LEU A 238 24.20 -5.27 1.68
CA LEU A 238 24.33 -4.61 2.97
C LEU A 238 25.78 -4.42 3.43
N ASN A 239 26.77 -4.72 2.57
CA ASN A 239 28.20 -4.66 2.89
C ASN A 239 28.58 -5.41 4.18
N ILE A 240 27.98 -6.59 4.39
CA ILE A 240 28.21 -7.41 5.59
C ILE A 240 29.56 -8.11 5.48
N SER A 241 30.42 -7.93 6.48
CA SER A 241 31.71 -8.60 6.54
C SER A 241 31.56 -10.11 6.75
N PRO A 242 32.58 -10.93 6.36
CA PRO A 242 32.58 -12.36 6.60
C PRO A 242 32.45 -12.73 8.10
N GLN A 243 32.95 -11.89 9.01
CA GLN A 243 32.81 -12.07 10.45
C GLN A 243 31.36 -11.87 10.89
N GLN A 244 30.73 -10.81 10.45
CA GLN A 244 29.32 -10.55 10.76
C GLN A 244 28.39 -11.62 10.18
N MET A 245 28.72 -12.16 8.98
CA MET A 245 27.94 -13.22 8.36
C MET A 245 27.88 -14.50 9.22
N LYS A 246 28.87 -14.79 10.06
CA LYS A 246 28.86 -15.94 10.97
C LYS A 246 27.67 -15.90 11.93
N TYR A 247 27.23 -14.72 12.36
CA TYR A 247 26.07 -14.57 13.25
C TYR A 247 24.75 -14.92 12.58
N VAL A 248 24.66 -14.75 11.26
CA VAL A 248 23.47 -15.11 10.48
C VAL A 248 23.46 -16.59 10.08
N THR A 249 24.64 -17.24 10.07
CA THR A 249 24.79 -18.64 9.64
C THR A 249 24.73 -19.65 10.76
N HIS A 250 25.09 -19.25 11.97
CA HIS A 250 25.25 -20.14 13.14
C HIS A 250 24.23 -19.81 14.23
N THR A 251 22.99 -19.50 13.87
CA THR A 251 21.93 -19.43 14.87
C THR A 251 21.74 -20.83 15.44
N CYS A 252 22.21 -20.99 16.68
CA CYS A 252 21.88 -22.14 17.48
C CYS A 252 20.35 -22.22 17.55
N LEU A 253 19.78 -23.23 16.91
CA LEU A 253 18.39 -23.58 17.09
C LEU A 253 18.26 -24.05 18.53
N LEU A 254 17.92 -23.17 19.44
CA LEU A 254 17.37 -23.52 20.73
C LEU A 254 15.97 -24.12 20.52
N TYR A 255 15.92 -25.25 19.79
CA TYR A 255 14.81 -26.16 19.83
C TYR A 255 15.19 -27.29 20.76
N THR A 256 14.96 -27.09 22.01
CA THR A 256 14.61 -28.21 22.89
C THR A 256 13.11 -28.47 22.60
N SER A 257 12.83 -29.40 21.74
CA SER A 257 11.52 -30.05 21.71
C SER A 257 11.33 -30.69 23.07
N PRO A 258 10.32 -30.35 23.85
CA PRO A 258 9.97 -31.19 24.99
C PRO A 258 9.40 -32.49 24.40
N SER A 259 10.04 -33.58 24.72
CA SER A 259 9.55 -34.93 24.56
C SER A 259 8.24 -35.15 25.28
#